data_7b9978ad4e7697afabd4c409dcef4ba1
#
_entry.id   7b9978ad4e7697afabd4c409dcef4ba1
#
_cell.length_a   1.000
_cell.length_b   1.000
_cell.length_c   1.000
_cell.angle_alpha   90.00
_cell.angle_beta   90.00
_cell.angle_gamma   90.00
#
_symmetry.space_group_name_H-M   'P 1'
#
loop_
_entity.id
_entity.type
_entity.pdbx_description
1 polymer ?
#
loop_
_entity_poly.entity_id
_entity_poly.type
_entity_poly.pdbx_seq_one_letter_code
_entity_poly.pdbx_strand_id
1 'polypeptide(L)'
;MSETSGFLTQPDGERIAWRKVEGRGPTVVWLGGFKSDMAGTKAQALADWALANGRAFVRFDYFGHGESSGDFRAGTISRWREDALAVLEQLTEGETVLVGSSMGGWIACLAAAAAPERVKAMALVAPAPDFTEKLMKPEIPPEGLEDLARDGVWLRPSEYGEPYPITRELLEDGARWSILEAQEVPIEVPVRILQGGEDPDVPWTHALQLANALKGSDVVFTLIKDGDHRLSRPQALARLLQAVEELAG
;
A
#
# COMPACT_ATOMS: atom_id res chain seq x y z
N MET A 1 -10.95 24.20 -4.75
CA MET A 1 -11.43 22.82 -4.68
C MET A 1 -11.41 22.38 -3.23
N SER A 2 -12.29 21.48 -2.80
CA SER A 2 -12.32 20.95 -1.44
C SER A 2 -12.28 19.43 -1.53
N GLU A 3 -11.75 18.80 -0.50
CA GLU A 3 -11.82 17.34 -0.35
C GLU A 3 -13.24 16.96 0.11
N THR A 4 -13.82 15.96 -0.51
CA THR A 4 -15.10 15.34 -0.13
C THR A 4 -14.82 13.98 0.52
N SER A 5 -15.74 13.48 1.32
CA SER A 5 -15.62 12.18 1.99
C SER A 5 -16.93 11.39 1.92
N GLY A 6 -16.83 10.10 2.06
CA GLY A 6 -17.95 9.19 2.03
C GLY A 6 -17.59 7.76 2.36
N PHE A 7 -18.55 6.88 2.13
CA PHE A 7 -18.37 5.44 2.28
C PHE A 7 -18.77 4.73 0.99
N LEU A 8 -18.01 3.69 0.66
CA LEU A 8 -18.31 2.76 -0.39
C LEU A 8 -18.79 1.45 0.26
N THR A 9 -20.01 1.01 -0.07
CA THR A 9 -20.55 -0.22 0.52
C THR A 9 -20.14 -1.41 -0.33
N GLN A 10 -19.51 -2.37 0.30
CA GLN A 10 -19.10 -3.64 -0.30
C GLN A 10 -20.29 -4.63 -0.36
N PRO A 11 -20.22 -5.68 -1.21
CA PRO A 11 -21.31 -6.67 -1.34
C PRO A 11 -21.68 -7.39 -0.05
N ASP A 12 -20.76 -7.51 0.90
CA ASP A 12 -20.97 -8.09 2.23
C ASP A 12 -21.60 -7.12 3.26
N GLY A 13 -21.83 -5.87 2.86
CA GLY A 13 -22.40 -4.81 3.70
C GLY A 13 -21.36 -3.99 4.46
N GLU A 14 -20.09 -4.36 4.40
CA GLU A 14 -19.00 -3.59 4.99
C GLU A 14 -18.74 -2.29 4.22
N ARG A 15 -18.18 -1.28 4.90
CA ARG A 15 -18.02 0.06 4.33
C ARG A 15 -16.58 0.50 4.33
N ILE A 16 -16.12 0.94 3.17
CA ILE A 16 -14.78 1.51 2.95
C ILE A 16 -14.89 3.02 3.00
N ALA A 17 -14.25 3.63 3.98
CA ALA A 17 -14.17 5.08 4.13
C ALA A 17 -13.19 5.64 3.10
N TRP A 18 -13.56 6.75 2.48
CA TRP A 18 -12.73 7.42 1.48
C TRP A 18 -12.81 8.94 1.58
N ARG A 19 -11.77 9.60 1.06
CA ARG A 19 -11.71 11.04 0.80
C ARG A 19 -11.22 11.28 -0.62
N LYS A 20 -11.84 12.24 -1.30
CA LYS A 20 -11.60 12.53 -2.73
C LYS A 20 -11.43 14.01 -2.98
N VAL A 21 -10.44 14.36 -3.77
CA VAL A 21 -10.25 15.67 -4.39
C VAL A 21 -10.57 15.54 -5.86
N GLU A 22 -11.57 16.27 -6.34
CA GLU A 22 -11.85 16.37 -7.77
C GLU A 22 -10.77 17.20 -8.44
N GLY A 23 -10.38 16.83 -9.68
CA GLY A 23 -9.31 17.51 -10.37
C GLY A 23 -9.07 16.99 -11.78
N ARG A 24 -7.97 17.43 -12.39
CA ARG A 24 -7.55 17.03 -13.73
C ARG A 24 -6.47 15.95 -13.71
N GLY A 25 -6.28 15.33 -14.88
CA GLY A 25 -5.26 14.29 -15.09
C GLY A 25 -5.72 12.91 -14.59
N PRO A 26 -4.84 11.89 -14.63
CA PRO A 26 -5.13 10.60 -14.02
C PRO A 26 -5.36 10.78 -12.51
N THR A 27 -6.30 10.03 -11.96
CA THR A 27 -6.54 10.07 -10.52
C THR A 27 -5.37 9.43 -9.78
N VAL A 28 -4.75 10.17 -8.87
CA VAL A 28 -3.75 9.61 -7.94
C VAL A 28 -4.50 8.89 -6.82
N VAL A 29 -4.19 7.62 -6.58
CA VAL A 29 -4.85 6.79 -5.55
C VAL A 29 -3.83 6.38 -4.51
N TRP A 30 -4.09 6.74 -3.25
CA TRP A 30 -3.28 6.35 -2.09
C TRP A 30 -3.69 5.00 -1.55
N LEU A 31 -2.71 4.10 -1.41
CA LEU A 31 -2.83 2.78 -0.82
C LEU A 31 -1.96 2.71 0.44
N GLY A 32 -2.60 2.68 1.60
CA GLY A 32 -1.94 2.71 2.91
C GLY A 32 -1.19 1.43 3.28
N GLY A 33 -0.36 1.51 4.33
CA GLY A 33 0.36 0.35 4.89
C GLY A 33 -0.48 -0.44 5.89
N PHE A 34 0.07 -1.57 6.34
CA PHE A 34 -0.51 -2.43 7.35
C PHE A 34 -0.79 -1.66 8.65
N LYS A 35 -2.03 -1.72 9.13
CA LYS A 35 -2.51 -1.03 10.34
C LYS A 35 -2.28 0.50 10.33
N SER A 36 -2.25 1.12 9.15
CA SER A 36 -2.24 2.57 8.98
C SER A 36 -3.60 3.08 8.53
N ASP A 37 -3.77 4.40 8.51
CA ASP A 37 -5.00 5.06 8.06
C ASP A 37 -4.72 6.09 6.95
N MET A 38 -5.80 6.56 6.30
CA MET A 38 -5.75 7.54 5.21
C MET A 38 -5.46 8.98 5.69
N ALA A 39 -5.34 9.22 7.00
CA ALA A 39 -4.99 10.53 7.58
C ALA A 39 -3.47 10.66 7.85
N GLY A 40 -2.70 9.61 7.59
CA GLY A 40 -1.24 9.60 7.79
C GLY A 40 -0.51 10.67 6.96
N THR A 41 0.70 11.03 7.41
CA THR A 41 1.50 12.15 6.88
C THR A 41 1.67 12.14 5.35
N LYS A 42 1.96 10.96 4.75
CA LYS A 42 2.13 10.84 3.30
C LYS A 42 0.81 11.06 2.55
N ALA A 43 -0.28 10.47 3.05
CA ALA A 43 -1.61 10.63 2.45
C ALA A 43 -2.08 12.10 2.51
N GLN A 44 -1.80 12.79 3.64
CA GLN A 44 -2.12 14.21 3.78
C GLN A 44 -1.27 15.07 2.84
N ALA A 45 0.04 14.80 2.74
CA ALA A 45 0.91 15.54 1.82
C ALA A 45 0.44 15.42 0.35
N LEU A 46 -0.03 14.23 -0.06
CA LEU A 46 -0.60 14.00 -1.39
C LEU A 46 -1.94 14.75 -1.58
N ALA A 47 -2.80 14.77 -0.56
CA ALA A 47 -4.06 15.53 -0.61
C ALA A 47 -3.80 17.04 -0.76
N ASP A 48 -2.87 17.57 0.03
CA ASP A 48 -2.48 19.00 -0.03
C ASP A 48 -1.88 19.34 -1.40
N TRP A 49 -1.02 18.47 -1.93
CA TRP A 49 -0.46 18.62 -3.29
C TRP A 49 -1.56 18.59 -4.35
N ALA A 50 -2.51 17.68 -4.25
CA ALA A 50 -3.60 17.55 -5.21
C ALA A 50 -4.48 18.82 -5.20
N LEU A 51 -4.84 19.32 -4.01
CA LEU A 51 -5.58 20.56 -3.85
C LEU A 51 -4.84 21.78 -4.43
N ALA A 52 -3.54 21.89 -4.14
CA ALA A 52 -2.71 23.02 -4.60
C ALA A 52 -2.52 23.02 -6.12
N ASN A 53 -2.48 21.84 -6.76
CA ASN A 53 -2.21 21.70 -8.20
C ASN A 53 -3.45 21.37 -9.04
N GLY A 54 -4.64 21.31 -8.44
CA GLY A 54 -5.89 21.01 -9.12
C GLY A 54 -5.91 19.60 -9.74
N ARG A 55 -5.31 18.62 -9.04
CA ARG A 55 -5.20 17.22 -9.47
C ARG A 55 -6.28 16.36 -8.83
N ALA A 56 -6.73 15.32 -9.53
CA ALA A 56 -7.63 14.31 -9.00
C ALA A 56 -6.88 13.40 -8.02
N PHE A 57 -7.44 13.18 -6.84
CA PHE A 57 -6.82 12.35 -5.80
C PHE A 57 -7.87 11.60 -4.99
N VAL A 58 -7.59 10.34 -4.64
CA VAL A 58 -8.40 9.51 -3.75
C VAL A 58 -7.50 8.87 -2.70
N ARG A 59 -7.92 8.90 -1.45
CA ARG A 59 -7.37 8.13 -0.34
C ARG A 59 -8.49 7.40 0.38
N PHE A 60 -8.20 6.21 0.91
CA PHE A 60 -9.20 5.38 1.56
C PHE A 60 -8.56 4.53 2.67
N ASP A 61 -9.39 4.06 3.57
CA ASP A 61 -9.04 3.06 4.56
C ASP A 61 -9.52 1.69 4.09
N TYR A 62 -8.65 0.68 4.18
CA TYR A 62 -9.04 -0.70 3.92
C TYR A 62 -10.03 -1.22 4.97
N PHE A 63 -10.71 -2.32 4.69
CA PHE A 63 -11.46 -3.08 5.69
C PHE A 63 -10.66 -3.25 6.98
N GLY A 64 -11.29 -2.94 8.12
CA GLY A 64 -10.67 -3.03 9.44
C GLY A 64 -9.59 -1.98 9.75
N HIS A 65 -9.42 -0.96 8.89
CA HIS A 65 -8.48 0.14 9.11
C HIS A 65 -9.24 1.47 9.29
N GLY A 66 -8.65 2.39 10.03
CA GLY A 66 -9.07 3.78 10.16
C GLY A 66 -10.56 3.99 10.41
N GLU A 67 -11.23 4.67 9.48
CA GLU A 67 -12.67 4.97 9.51
C GLU A 67 -13.54 3.91 8.80
N SER A 68 -12.93 2.92 8.14
CA SER A 68 -13.65 1.81 7.52
C SER A 68 -14.20 0.83 8.56
N SER A 69 -15.27 0.15 8.19
CA SER A 69 -15.86 -0.89 9.05
C SER A 69 -15.07 -2.21 8.99
N GLY A 70 -15.47 -3.15 9.83
CA GLY A 70 -14.89 -4.49 9.92
C GLY A 70 -13.89 -4.66 11.06
N ASP A 71 -13.58 -5.93 11.35
CA ASP A 71 -12.55 -6.27 12.32
C ASP A 71 -11.21 -6.47 11.58
N PHE A 72 -10.18 -5.74 11.99
CA PHE A 72 -8.82 -5.88 11.45
C PHE A 72 -8.32 -7.34 11.47
N ARG A 73 -8.74 -8.15 12.46
CA ARG A 73 -8.38 -9.56 12.57
C ARG A 73 -8.91 -10.42 11.43
N ALA A 74 -9.99 -10.01 10.78
CA ALA A 74 -10.54 -10.66 9.61
C ALA A 74 -9.96 -10.12 8.29
N GLY A 75 -9.02 -9.18 8.37
CA GLY A 75 -8.34 -8.60 7.21
C GLY A 75 -7.33 -9.57 6.59
N THR A 76 -7.33 -9.64 5.26
CA THR A 76 -6.42 -10.47 4.45
C THR A 76 -5.91 -9.69 3.25
N ILE A 77 -4.88 -10.19 2.59
CA ILE A 77 -4.38 -9.59 1.33
C ILE A 77 -5.45 -9.62 0.25
N SER A 78 -6.20 -10.72 0.15
CA SER A 78 -7.37 -10.84 -0.75
C SER A 78 -8.36 -9.71 -0.50
N ARG A 79 -8.78 -9.51 0.76
CA ARG A 79 -9.76 -8.49 1.13
C ARG A 79 -9.27 -7.09 0.79
N TRP A 80 -8.06 -6.73 1.18
CA TRP A 80 -7.51 -5.39 0.94
C TRP A 80 -7.26 -5.12 -0.55
N ARG A 81 -6.93 -6.16 -1.32
CA ARG A 81 -6.88 -6.07 -2.78
C ARG A 81 -8.25 -5.80 -3.37
N GLU A 82 -9.29 -6.48 -2.92
CA GLU A 82 -10.68 -6.25 -3.36
C GLU A 82 -11.14 -4.83 -3.02
N ASP A 83 -10.82 -4.33 -1.83
CA ASP A 83 -11.10 -2.93 -1.46
C ASP A 83 -10.43 -1.94 -2.41
N ALA A 84 -9.16 -2.17 -2.75
CA ALA A 84 -8.43 -1.31 -3.70
C ALA A 84 -9.07 -1.35 -5.10
N LEU A 85 -9.44 -2.53 -5.60
CA LEU A 85 -10.12 -2.68 -6.89
C LEU A 85 -11.49 -1.99 -6.91
N ALA A 86 -12.27 -2.11 -5.83
CA ALA A 86 -13.55 -1.42 -5.69
C ALA A 86 -13.39 0.11 -5.71
N VAL A 87 -12.33 0.64 -5.07
CA VAL A 87 -12.00 2.07 -5.12
C VAL A 87 -11.63 2.49 -6.54
N LEU A 88 -10.83 1.72 -7.27
CA LEU A 88 -10.49 2.00 -8.66
C LEU A 88 -11.73 2.01 -9.55
N GLU A 89 -12.64 1.05 -9.37
CA GLU A 89 -13.84 0.92 -10.17
C GLU A 89 -14.86 2.05 -9.91
N GLN A 90 -15.11 2.36 -8.61
CA GLN A 90 -16.26 3.18 -8.23
C GLN A 90 -15.92 4.64 -7.92
N LEU A 91 -14.66 4.97 -7.60
CA LEU A 91 -14.24 6.31 -7.21
C LEU A 91 -13.33 7.00 -8.21
N THR A 92 -12.87 6.27 -9.25
CA THR A 92 -11.98 6.85 -10.27
C THR A 92 -12.49 6.60 -11.68
N GLU A 93 -12.16 7.51 -12.58
CA GLU A 93 -12.45 7.39 -14.01
C GLU A 93 -11.13 7.31 -14.81
N GLY A 94 -11.12 6.49 -15.87
CA GLY A 94 -9.95 6.33 -16.74
C GLY A 94 -8.73 5.74 -16.04
N GLU A 95 -7.56 6.19 -16.45
CA GLU A 95 -6.28 5.73 -15.90
C GLU A 95 -5.97 6.37 -14.54
N THR A 96 -5.22 5.65 -13.72
CA THR A 96 -4.81 6.06 -12.37
C THR A 96 -3.30 5.99 -12.18
N VAL A 97 -2.79 6.77 -11.24
CA VAL A 97 -1.44 6.62 -10.68
C VAL A 97 -1.58 6.05 -9.27
N LEU A 98 -1.10 4.84 -9.05
CA LEU A 98 -1.16 4.19 -7.73
C LEU A 98 0.02 4.65 -6.87
N VAL A 99 -0.25 5.12 -5.65
CA VAL A 99 0.78 5.47 -4.68
C VAL A 99 0.65 4.54 -3.48
N GLY A 100 1.52 3.55 -3.40
CA GLY A 100 1.45 2.50 -2.36
C GLY A 100 2.59 2.59 -1.36
N SER A 101 2.28 2.49 -0.06
CA SER A 101 3.30 2.48 1.00
C SER A 101 3.29 1.15 1.74
N SER A 102 4.47 0.52 1.90
CA SER A 102 4.64 -0.74 2.63
C SER A 102 3.73 -1.84 2.05
N MET A 103 2.80 -2.41 2.84
CA MET A 103 1.74 -3.31 2.37
C MET A 103 0.99 -2.72 1.16
N GLY A 104 0.67 -1.42 1.18
CA GLY A 104 -0.01 -0.75 0.08
C GLY A 104 0.78 -0.79 -1.23
N GLY A 105 2.10 -0.90 -1.17
CA GLY A 105 2.95 -1.16 -2.34
C GLY A 105 2.72 -2.54 -2.94
N TRP A 106 2.52 -3.55 -2.10
CA TRP A 106 2.13 -4.90 -2.56
C TRP A 106 0.72 -4.89 -3.16
N ILE A 107 -0.25 -4.31 -2.44
CA ILE A 107 -1.63 -4.19 -2.95
C ILE A 107 -1.68 -3.42 -4.28
N ALA A 108 -0.86 -2.36 -4.44
CA ALA A 108 -0.74 -1.63 -5.71
C ALA A 108 -0.26 -2.54 -6.85
N CYS A 109 0.75 -3.39 -6.60
CA CYS A 109 1.20 -4.37 -7.60
C CYS A 109 0.10 -5.38 -7.97
N LEU A 110 -0.62 -5.89 -6.96
CA LEU A 110 -1.72 -6.84 -7.20
C LEU A 110 -2.91 -6.20 -7.93
N ALA A 111 -3.21 -4.94 -7.63
CA ALA A 111 -4.26 -4.19 -8.33
C ALA A 111 -3.86 -3.88 -9.78
N ALA A 112 -2.61 -3.45 -10.01
CA ALA A 112 -2.08 -3.20 -11.35
C ALA A 112 -2.07 -4.47 -12.23
N ALA A 113 -1.73 -5.62 -11.65
CA ALA A 113 -1.78 -6.90 -12.36
C ALA A 113 -3.22 -7.35 -12.68
N ALA A 114 -4.20 -6.98 -11.86
CA ALA A 114 -5.61 -7.34 -12.06
C ALA A 114 -6.36 -6.41 -13.02
N ALA A 115 -5.98 -5.14 -13.09
CA ALA A 115 -6.61 -4.11 -13.91
C ALA A 115 -5.56 -3.25 -14.64
N PRO A 116 -4.72 -3.84 -15.50
CA PRO A 116 -3.58 -3.16 -16.11
C PRO A 116 -3.99 -1.95 -16.95
N GLU A 117 -5.17 -2.00 -17.57
CA GLU A 117 -5.71 -0.90 -18.37
C GLU A 117 -6.14 0.32 -17.54
N ARG A 118 -6.26 0.16 -16.21
CA ARG A 118 -6.63 1.23 -15.28
C ARG A 118 -5.41 1.91 -14.65
N VAL A 119 -4.21 1.36 -14.83
CA VAL A 119 -3.01 1.85 -14.15
C VAL A 119 -2.01 2.41 -15.15
N LYS A 120 -1.81 3.73 -15.10
CA LYS A 120 -0.84 4.45 -15.92
C LYS A 120 0.59 4.34 -15.39
N ALA A 121 0.75 4.41 -14.06
CA ALA A 121 2.06 4.41 -13.40
C ALA A 121 1.93 4.12 -11.89
N MET A 122 3.05 3.84 -11.22
CA MET A 122 3.08 3.60 -9.78
C MET A 122 4.23 4.34 -9.08
N ALA A 123 3.95 4.91 -7.90
CA ALA A 123 4.95 5.40 -6.96
C ALA A 123 4.88 4.56 -5.67
N LEU A 124 5.95 3.85 -5.35
CA LEU A 124 5.98 2.91 -4.23
C LEU A 124 6.96 3.40 -3.15
N VAL A 125 6.49 3.45 -1.91
CA VAL A 125 7.28 3.92 -0.76
C VAL A 125 7.50 2.75 0.18
N ALA A 126 8.77 2.37 0.36
CA ALA A 126 9.16 1.21 1.18
C ALA A 126 8.28 -0.02 0.91
N PRO A 127 8.08 -0.43 -0.38
CA PRO A 127 7.13 -1.47 -0.72
C PRO A 127 7.52 -2.80 -0.08
N ALA A 128 6.51 -3.50 0.49
CA ALA A 128 6.68 -4.75 1.19
C ALA A 128 5.89 -5.90 0.51
N PRO A 129 6.17 -6.26 -0.76
CA PRO A 129 5.52 -7.42 -1.36
C PRO A 129 5.86 -8.68 -0.58
N ASP A 130 4.91 -9.60 -0.49
CA ASP A 130 5.10 -10.88 0.20
C ASP A 130 5.53 -10.76 1.67
N PHE A 131 5.25 -9.61 2.32
CA PHE A 131 5.75 -9.34 3.67
C PHE A 131 5.32 -10.38 4.70
N THR A 132 4.16 -11.00 4.51
CA THR A 132 3.66 -12.08 5.37
C THR A 132 4.60 -13.28 5.40
N GLU A 133 5.11 -13.70 4.24
CA GLU A 133 6.01 -14.85 4.09
C GLU A 133 7.48 -14.49 4.26
N LYS A 134 7.89 -13.33 3.72
CA LYS A 134 9.31 -12.97 3.61
C LYS A 134 9.85 -12.18 4.79
N LEU A 135 9.00 -11.36 5.43
CA LEU A 135 9.42 -10.45 6.50
C LEU A 135 8.80 -10.81 7.84
N MET A 136 7.51 -11.18 7.87
CA MET A 136 6.80 -11.41 9.12
C MET A 136 6.97 -12.84 9.64
N LYS A 137 6.72 -13.84 8.82
CA LYS A 137 6.76 -15.27 9.21
C LYS A 137 8.11 -15.72 9.76
N PRO A 138 9.27 -15.30 9.20
CA PRO A 138 10.58 -15.65 9.73
C PRO A 138 10.87 -15.08 11.14
N GLU A 139 10.16 -14.03 11.54
CA GLU A 139 10.32 -13.34 12.83
C GLU A 139 9.36 -13.86 13.91
N ILE A 140 8.44 -14.78 13.58
CA ILE A 140 7.50 -15.31 14.56
C ILE A 140 8.27 -16.21 15.54
N PRO A 141 8.30 -15.89 16.85
CA PRO A 141 8.99 -16.70 17.84
C PRO A 141 8.23 -18.00 18.11
N PRO A 142 8.87 -19.01 18.73
CA PRO A 142 8.22 -20.29 19.01
C PRO A 142 6.88 -20.18 19.73
N GLU A 143 6.77 -19.31 20.73
CA GLU A 143 5.52 -19.01 21.43
C GLU A 143 4.45 -18.41 20.52
N GLY A 144 4.84 -17.57 19.55
CA GLY A 144 3.93 -17.00 18.56
C GLY A 144 3.40 -18.06 17.59
N LEU A 145 4.21 -19.07 17.25
CA LEU A 145 3.77 -20.23 16.46
C LEU A 145 2.78 -21.10 17.24
N GLU A 146 3.00 -21.28 18.55
CA GLU A 146 2.06 -21.97 19.44
C GLU A 146 0.74 -21.22 19.55
N ASP A 147 0.77 -19.90 19.71
CA ASP A 147 -0.43 -19.05 19.73
C ASP A 147 -1.22 -19.16 18.42
N LEU A 148 -0.54 -19.05 17.28
CA LEU A 148 -1.15 -19.24 15.96
C LEU A 148 -1.77 -20.64 15.80
N ALA A 149 -1.12 -21.68 16.33
CA ALA A 149 -1.63 -23.05 16.27
C ALA A 149 -2.87 -23.24 17.16
N ARG A 150 -2.84 -22.69 18.38
CA ARG A 150 -3.90 -22.82 19.38
C ARG A 150 -5.09 -21.92 19.10
N ASP A 151 -4.82 -20.61 18.93
CA ASP A 151 -5.84 -19.56 18.95
C ASP A 151 -6.07 -18.95 17.55
N GLY A 152 -5.24 -19.28 16.56
CA GLY A 152 -5.30 -18.72 15.22
C GLY A 152 -4.77 -17.29 15.12
N VAL A 153 -4.26 -16.71 16.21
CA VAL A 153 -3.75 -15.34 16.27
C VAL A 153 -2.55 -15.24 17.20
N TRP A 154 -1.51 -14.56 16.74
CA TRP A 154 -0.39 -14.09 17.54
C TRP A 154 -0.44 -12.59 17.71
N LEU A 155 -0.29 -12.11 18.94
CA LEU A 155 -0.22 -10.69 19.25
C LEU A 155 1.25 -10.23 19.21
N ARG A 156 1.70 -9.78 18.03
CA ARG A 156 3.06 -9.26 17.85
C ARG A 156 3.26 -8.00 18.69
N PRO A 157 4.26 -7.96 19.58
CA PRO A 157 4.58 -6.73 20.31
C PRO A 157 4.84 -5.55 19.38
N SER A 158 4.40 -4.37 19.77
CA SER A 158 4.58 -3.14 19.00
C SER A 158 5.20 -2.06 19.87
N GLU A 159 6.18 -1.34 19.33
CA GLU A 159 6.76 -0.14 19.98
C GLU A 159 5.80 1.07 19.90
N TYR A 160 4.73 0.97 19.12
CA TYR A 160 3.83 2.08 18.81
C TYR A 160 2.46 1.99 19.50
N GLY A 161 2.31 1.14 20.52
CA GLY A 161 1.08 1.01 21.30
C GLY A 161 0.57 -0.43 21.39
N GLU A 162 -0.72 -0.65 21.06
CA GLU A 162 -1.32 -1.99 21.14
C GLU A 162 -0.62 -3.00 20.22
N PRO A 163 -0.48 -4.27 20.66
CA PRO A 163 0.09 -5.33 19.85
C PRO A 163 -0.64 -5.51 18.51
N TYR A 164 0.08 -5.89 17.49
CA TYR A 164 -0.51 -6.22 16.19
C TYR A 164 -1.04 -7.65 16.18
N PRO A 165 -2.34 -7.86 15.95
CA PRO A 165 -2.88 -9.20 15.77
C PRO A 165 -2.46 -9.75 14.40
N ILE A 166 -1.61 -10.76 14.40
CA ILE A 166 -1.21 -11.50 13.21
C ILE A 166 -2.02 -12.79 13.21
N THR A 167 -2.88 -12.95 12.23
CA THR A 167 -3.75 -14.11 12.14
C THR A 167 -3.16 -15.18 11.22
N ARG A 168 -3.50 -16.43 11.47
CA ARG A 168 -3.15 -17.55 10.58
C ARG A 168 -3.73 -17.32 9.19
N GLU A 169 -4.97 -16.82 9.13
CA GLU A 169 -5.66 -16.53 7.87
C GLU A 169 -4.92 -15.48 7.03
N LEU A 170 -4.43 -14.40 7.64
CA LEU A 170 -3.60 -13.40 6.96
C LEU A 170 -2.33 -14.03 6.36
N LEU A 171 -1.64 -14.91 7.12
CA LEU A 171 -0.42 -15.55 6.65
C LEU A 171 -0.71 -16.53 5.51
N GLU A 172 -1.73 -17.37 5.65
CA GLU A 172 -2.12 -18.35 4.63
C GLU A 172 -2.64 -17.68 3.35
N ASP A 173 -3.42 -16.61 3.49
CA ASP A 173 -3.91 -15.84 2.36
C ASP A 173 -2.77 -15.10 1.64
N GLY A 174 -1.89 -14.45 2.40
CA GLY A 174 -0.74 -13.75 1.83
C GLY A 174 0.16 -14.66 1.00
N ALA A 175 0.37 -15.92 1.44
CA ALA A 175 1.14 -16.89 0.69
C ALA A 175 0.57 -17.16 -0.73
N ARG A 176 -0.75 -17.04 -0.91
CA ARG A 176 -1.41 -17.22 -2.22
C ARG A 176 -1.17 -16.06 -3.18
N TRP A 177 -0.84 -14.88 -2.65
CA TRP A 177 -0.62 -13.67 -3.40
C TRP A 177 0.87 -13.32 -3.60
N SER A 178 1.77 -14.27 -3.34
CA SER A 178 3.20 -14.05 -3.55
C SER A 178 3.51 -13.66 -4.98
N ILE A 179 4.28 -12.57 -5.14
CA ILE A 179 4.73 -12.07 -6.44
C ILE A 179 6.25 -12.17 -6.62
N LEU A 180 7.02 -12.22 -5.52
CA LEU A 180 8.48 -12.31 -5.57
C LEU A 180 8.99 -13.75 -5.84
N GLU A 181 8.13 -14.75 -5.73
CA GLU A 181 8.44 -16.13 -6.15
C GLU A 181 8.28 -16.35 -7.67
N ALA A 182 7.58 -15.44 -8.35
CA ALA A 182 7.46 -15.47 -9.80
C ALA A 182 8.79 -15.09 -10.47
N GLN A 183 9.04 -15.63 -11.67
CA GLN A 183 10.21 -15.23 -12.46
C GLN A 183 10.14 -13.76 -12.88
N GLU A 184 8.93 -13.25 -13.06
CA GLU A 184 8.65 -11.90 -13.52
C GLU A 184 7.29 -11.44 -13.01
N VAL A 185 7.21 -10.20 -12.52
CA VAL A 185 5.95 -9.55 -12.15
C VAL A 185 5.42 -8.79 -13.37
N PRO A 186 4.23 -9.10 -13.91
CA PRO A 186 3.74 -8.61 -15.20
C PRO A 186 3.25 -7.15 -15.13
N ILE A 187 4.11 -6.25 -14.67
CA ILE A 187 3.85 -4.80 -14.57
C ILE A 187 4.83 -4.10 -15.50
N GLU A 188 4.31 -3.44 -16.54
CA GLU A 188 5.10 -2.77 -17.58
C GLU A 188 5.03 -1.24 -17.51
N VAL A 189 4.14 -0.69 -16.68
CA VAL A 189 3.98 0.76 -16.52
C VAL A 189 5.19 1.39 -15.80
N PRO A 190 5.43 2.70 -15.96
CA PRO A 190 6.46 3.42 -15.22
C PRO A 190 6.32 3.26 -13.71
N VAL A 191 7.42 2.92 -13.01
CA VAL A 191 7.44 2.74 -11.55
C VAL A 191 8.55 3.56 -10.92
N ARG A 192 8.23 4.29 -9.85
CA ARG A 192 9.20 5.01 -9.00
C ARG A 192 9.15 4.40 -7.61
N ILE A 193 10.27 3.84 -7.14
CA ILE A 193 10.40 3.23 -5.81
C ILE A 193 11.28 4.13 -4.95
N LEU A 194 10.76 4.53 -3.79
CA LEU A 194 11.50 5.26 -2.75
C LEU A 194 11.71 4.33 -1.57
N GLN A 195 12.97 4.12 -1.17
CA GLN A 195 13.32 3.19 -0.10
C GLN A 195 14.27 3.84 0.91
N GLY A 196 14.03 3.60 2.20
CA GLY A 196 14.95 3.97 3.27
C GLY A 196 16.13 3.02 3.38
N GLY A 197 17.34 3.56 3.54
CA GLY A 197 18.55 2.76 3.73
C GLY A 197 18.68 2.24 5.17
N GLU A 198 18.03 2.90 6.13
CA GLU A 198 17.98 2.52 7.55
C GLU A 198 16.57 2.06 7.97
N ASP A 199 15.83 1.46 7.02
CA ASP A 199 14.50 0.90 7.25
C ASP A 199 14.63 -0.44 8.01
N PRO A 200 14.15 -0.52 9.28
CA PRO A 200 14.22 -1.75 10.06
C PRO A 200 13.13 -2.76 9.72
N ASP A 201 12.00 -2.31 9.11
CA ASP A 201 10.84 -3.16 8.83
C ASP A 201 10.93 -3.81 7.46
N VAL A 202 11.42 -3.06 6.45
CA VAL A 202 11.58 -3.53 5.07
C VAL A 202 13.01 -3.24 4.62
N PRO A 203 13.90 -4.23 4.64
CA PRO A 203 15.26 -4.07 4.13
C PRO A 203 15.27 -3.55 2.69
N TRP A 204 16.15 -2.59 2.37
CA TRP A 204 16.21 -2.01 1.02
C TRP A 204 16.44 -3.07 -0.08
N THR A 205 17.10 -4.18 0.27
CA THR A 205 17.30 -5.32 -0.64
C THR A 205 16.00 -6.00 -1.02
N HIS A 206 15.00 -6.01 -0.12
CA HIS A 206 13.67 -6.55 -0.39
C HIS A 206 12.92 -5.70 -1.44
N ALA A 207 12.93 -4.39 -1.28
CA ALA A 207 12.35 -3.47 -2.27
C ALA A 207 13.12 -3.49 -3.60
N LEU A 208 14.44 -3.67 -3.58
CA LEU A 208 15.25 -3.85 -4.79
C LEU A 208 14.92 -5.18 -5.50
N GLN A 209 14.58 -6.23 -4.75
CA GLN A 209 14.10 -7.49 -5.35
C GLN A 209 12.83 -7.26 -6.16
N LEU A 210 11.87 -6.47 -5.64
CA LEU A 210 10.70 -6.07 -6.42
C LEU A 210 11.10 -5.31 -7.68
N ALA A 211 11.96 -4.29 -7.56
CA ALA A 211 12.40 -3.50 -8.72
C ALA A 211 12.96 -4.37 -9.85
N ASN A 212 13.74 -5.39 -9.50
CA ASN A 212 14.32 -6.33 -10.47
C ASN A 212 13.32 -7.33 -11.05
N ALA A 213 12.24 -7.63 -10.31
CA ALA A 213 11.21 -8.57 -10.74
C ALA A 213 10.16 -7.94 -11.66
N LEU A 214 10.01 -6.61 -11.63
CA LEU A 214 9.08 -5.90 -12.51
C LEU A 214 9.50 -6.05 -13.98
N LYS A 215 8.52 -6.36 -14.84
CA LYS A 215 8.76 -6.59 -16.28
C LYS A 215 9.09 -5.31 -17.04
N GLY A 216 8.52 -4.18 -16.61
CA GLY A 216 8.73 -2.88 -17.24
C GLY A 216 10.18 -2.40 -17.18
N SER A 217 10.62 -1.67 -18.20
CA SER A 217 11.98 -1.11 -18.27
C SER A 217 12.09 0.28 -17.62
N ASP A 218 10.96 0.99 -17.43
CA ASP A 218 10.95 2.32 -16.79
C ASP A 218 10.72 2.17 -15.27
N VAL A 219 11.71 1.60 -14.60
CA VAL A 219 11.72 1.41 -13.14
C VAL A 219 12.89 2.19 -12.54
N VAL A 220 12.59 3.17 -11.69
CA VAL A 220 13.60 3.97 -10.98
C VAL A 220 13.55 3.66 -9.49
N PHE A 221 14.68 3.18 -8.97
CA PHE A 221 14.85 2.90 -7.54
C PHE A 221 15.67 4.01 -6.88
N THR A 222 15.09 4.69 -5.91
CA THR A 222 15.73 5.77 -5.15
C THR A 222 15.98 5.32 -3.70
N LEU A 223 17.26 5.10 -3.36
CA LEU A 223 17.66 4.82 -1.98
C LEU A 223 17.94 6.12 -1.24
N ILE A 224 17.21 6.37 -0.17
CA ILE A 224 17.43 7.48 0.78
C ILE A 224 18.26 6.91 1.93
N LYS A 225 19.57 7.20 1.94
CA LYS A 225 20.57 6.51 2.77
C LYS A 225 20.21 6.49 4.26
N ASP A 226 19.78 7.63 4.81
CA ASP A 226 19.38 7.84 6.22
C ASP A 226 17.86 7.76 6.41
N GLY A 227 17.13 7.22 5.44
CA GLY A 227 15.68 7.07 5.47
C GLY A 227 15.24 5.90 6.33
N ASP A 228 14.23 6.13 7.16
CA ASP A 228 13.50 5.13 7.93
C ASP A 228 12.38 4.49 7.10
N HIS A 229 11.63 3.53 7.67
CA HIS A 229 10.47 2.90 7.03
C HIS A 229 9.37 3.91 6.65
N ARG A 230 9.14 4.90 7.48
CA ARG A 230 8.05 5.85 7.28
C ARG A 230 8.29 6.81 6.12
N LEU A 231 9.55 7.19 5.86
CA LEU A 231 9.92 8.20 4.86
C LEU A 231 9.02 9.45 4.93
N SER A 232 8.75 9.92 6.16
CA SER A 232 7.82 11.04 6.42
C SER A 232 8.54 12.35 6.73
N ARG A 233 9.88 12.39 6.65
CA ARG A 233 10.64 13.64 6.78
C ARG A 233 10.38 14.55 5.55
N PRO A 234 10.46 15.88 5.69
CA PRO A 234 10.14 16.80 4.59
C PRO A 234 10.87 16.50 3.28
N GLN A 235 12.15 16.09 3.34
CA GLN A 235 12.94 15.79 2.15
C GLN A 235 12.44 14.51 1.43
N ALA A 236 11.99 13.50 2.19
CA ALA A 236 11.43 12.28 1.62
C ALA A 236 10.04 12.53 1.02
N LEU A 237 9.21 13.33 1.70
CA LEU A 237 7.92 13.77 1.15
C LEU A 237 8.07 14.57 -0.14
N ALA A 238 9.04 15.49 -0.21
CA ALA A 238 9.32 16.24 -1.43
C ALA A 238 9.70 15.33 -2.60
N ARG A 239 10.49 14.26 -2.36
CA ARG A 239 10.82 13.26 -3.40
C ARG A 239 9.60 12.45 -3.82
N LEU A 240 8.73 12.08 -2.88
CA LEU A 240 7.48 11.39 -3.20
C LEU A 240 6.59 12.25 -4.09
N LEU A 241 6.37 13.52 -3.72
CA LEU A 241 5.55 14.44 -4.50
C LEU A 241 6.14 14.69 -5.89
N GLN A 242 7.47 14.82 -6.00
CA GLN A 242 8.16 14.93 -7.30
C GLN A 242 7.93 13.70 -8.18
N ALA A 243 8.05 12.50 -7.62
CA ALA A 243 7.80 11.26 -8.35
C ALA A 243 6.34 11.16 -8.82
N VAL A 244 5.39 11.52 -7.95
CA VAL A 244 3.96 11.52 -8.31
C VAL A 244 3.65 12.57 -9.39
N GLU A 245 4.24 13.77 -9.32
CA GLU A 245 4.04 14.80 -10.34
C GLU A 245 4.60 14.37 -11.70
N GLU A 246 5.78 13.75 -11.72
CA GLU A 246 6.37 13.15 -12.93
C GLU A 246 5.44 12.12 -13.58
N LEU A 247 4.88 11.21 -12.77
CA LEU A 247 4.03 10.10 -13.24
C LEU A 247 2.61 10.55 -13.62
N ALA A 248 2.08 11.57 -12.95
CA ALA A 248 0.75 12.11 -13.21
C ALA A 248 0.71 13.09 -14.39
N GLY A 249 1.86 13.58 -14.82
CA GLY A 249 2.22 14.38 -16.01
C GLY A 249 1.27 15.09 -16.79
#